data_ddc604252f3e81f50d3b54d63cd51b3a
#
_entry.id   ddc604252f3e81f50d3b54d63cd51b3a
#
_cell.length_a   1.000
_cell.length_b   1.000
_cell.length_c   1.000
_cell.angle_alpha   90.00
_cell.angle_beta   90.00
_cell.angle_gamma   90.00
#
_symmetry.space_group_name_H-M   'P 1'
#
loop_
_entity.id
_entity.type
_entity.pdbx_description
1 polymer ?
#
loop_
_entity_poly.entity_id
_entity_poly.type
_entity_poly.pdbx_seq_one_letter_code
_entity_poly.pdbx_strand_id
1 'polypeptide(L)'
;MDDWDTMIDTNVKGLLYVSKAVIPFMTKRNKGHIINLGSVAGKDVYEKGNAYCASKFAVDAISKSMRIDLLQHHIKVTAIHPGAADTEFSLVRFKGNKDDAAKIYDGYKPLYAEDVAEVIYYCSSLPQHVCINDLVLTCTAQANAFYTFKG
;
A
#
# COMPACT_ATOMS: atom_id res chain seq x y z
N MET A 1 -8.65 -15.01 -15.96
CA MET A 1 -9.20 -14.90 -14.59
C MET A 1 -8.11 -15.14 -13.56
N ASP A 2 -7.22 -16.10 -13.76
CA ASP A 2 -6.19 -16.50 -12.78
C ASP A 2 -5.35 -15.34 -12.21
N ASP A 3 -4.93 -14.39 -13.05
CA ASP A 3 -4.17 -13.21 -12.59
C ASP A 3 -5.02 -12.30 -11.67
N TRP A 4 -6.34 -12.17 -11.93
CA TRP A 4 -7.24 -11.37 -11.11
C TRP A 4 -7.54 -12.07 -9.78
N ASP A 5 -7.79 -13.37 -9.83
CA ASP A 5 -8.03 -14.19 -8.63
C ASP A 5 -6.80 -14.14 -7.70
N THR A 6 -5.61 -14.37 -8.27
CA THR A 6 -4.34 -14.28 -7.53
C THR A 6 -4.16 -12.90 -6.88
N MET A 7 -4.51 -11.82 -7.59
CA MET A 7 -4.37 -10.46 -7.08
C MET A 7 -5.33 -10.19 -5.91
N ILE A 8 -6.59 -10.61 -6.03
CA ILE A 8 -7.58 -10.46 -4.96
C ILE A 8 -7.20 -11.36 -3.77
N ASP A 9 -6.82 -12.60 -4.03
CA ASP A 9 -6.42 -13.54 -2.99
C ASP A 9 -5.21 -13.03 -2.19
N THR A 10 -4.21 -12.48 -2.89
CA THR A 10 -3.01 -11.94 -2.24
C THR A 10 -3.29 -10.62 -1.52
N ASN A 11 -3.82 -9.63 -2.23
CA ASN A 11 -3.90 -8.25 -1.72
C ASN A 11 -5.05 -8.04 -0.73
N VAL A 12 -6.15 -8.79 -0.87
CA VAL A 12 -7.34 -8.62 -0.03
C VAL A 12 -7.46 -9.76 0.98
N LYS A 13 -7.60 -11.01 0.52
CA LYS A 13 -7.76 -12.14 1.43
C LYS A 13 -6.51 -12.37 2.27
N GLY A 14 -5.31 -12.26 1.67
CA GLY A 14 -4.04 -12.38 2.38
C GLY A 14 -3.93 -11.36 3.52
N LEU A 15 -4.26 -10.09 3.24
CA LEU A 15 -4.31 -9.05 4.27
C LEU A 15 -5.26 -9.42 5.41
N LEU A 16 -6.48 -9.89 5.09
CA LEU A 16 -7.48 -10.26 6.09
C LEU A 16 -7.03 -11.48 6.92
N TYR A 17 -6.40 -12.49 6.29
CA TYR A 17 -5.91 -13.67 7.01
C TYR A 17 -4.79 -13.33 7.99
N VAL A 18 -3.80 -12.54 7.56
CA VAL A 18 -2.72 -12.10 8.46
C VAL A 18 -3.29 -11.24 9.59
N SER A 19 -4.17 -10.30 9.27
CA SER A 19 -4.81 -9.44 10.27
C SER A 19 -5.59 -10.27 11.31
N LYS A 20 -6.39 -11.22 10.86
CA LYS A 20 -7.13 -12.13 11.73
C LYS A 20 -6.22 -12.93 12.67
N ALA A 21 -5.04 -13.32 12.19
CA ALA A 21 -4.06 -14.06 12.98
C ALA A 21 -3.36 -13.19 14.04
N VAL A 22 -3.04 -11.92 13.72
CA VAL A 22 -2.20 -11.07 14.60
C VAL A 22 -3.00 -10.18 15.56
N ILE A 23 -4.21 -9.75 15.18
CA ILE A 23 -5.05 -8.86 16.00
C ILE A 23 -5.30 -9.39 17.41
N PRO A 24 -5.62 -10.70 17.65
CA PRO A 24 -5.83 -11.21 18.99
C PRO A 24 -4.65 -11.03 19.95
N PHE A 25 -3.42 -11.09 19.44
CA PHE A 25 -2.22 -10.86 20.26
C PHE A 25 -2.06 -9.37 20.62
N MET A 26 -2.47 -8.47 19.74
CA MET A 26 -2.43 -7.02 19.99
C MET A 26 -3.54 -6.59 20.94
N THR A 27 -4.76 -7.09 20.76
CA THR A 27 -5.90 -6.76 21.62
C THR A 27 -5.69 -7.26 23.05
N LYS A 28 -5.12 -8.47 23.23
CA LYS A 28 -4.79 -9.01 24.55
C LYS A 28 -3.87 -8.11 25.38
N ARG A 29 -2.95 -7.39 24.73
CA ARG A 29 -1.99 -6.48 25.40
C ARG A 29 -2.39 -5.00 25.32
N ASN A 30 -3.53 -4.68 24.69
CA ASN A 30 -4.00 -3.32 24.42
C ASN A 30 -2.90 -2.43 23.82
N LYS A 31 -2.14 -2.98 22.90
CA LYS A 31 -1.02 -2.28 22.25
C LYS A 31 -0.67 -2.95 20.93
N GLY A 32 -0.49 -2.14 19.89
CA GLY A 32 -0.02 -2.61 18.59
C GLY A 32 -0.02 -1.49 17.56
N HIS A 33 0.59 -1.79 16.42
CA HIS A 33 0.53 -0.94 15.25
C HIS A 33 0.46 -1.84 14.00
N ILE A 34 -0.60 -1.67 13.22
CA ILE A 34 -0.77 -2.30 11.92
C ILE A 34 -0.45 -1.24 10.87
N ILE A 35 0.48 -1.54 9.97
CA ILE A 35 0.82 -0.68 8.85
C ILE A 35 0.52 -1.43 7.56
N ASN A 36 -0.50 -1.01 6.83
CA ASN A 36 -0.93 -1.63 5.59
C ASN A 36 -0.35 -0.88 4.39
N LEU A 37 0.20 -1.64 3.45
CA LEU A 37 0.75 -1.07 2.22
C LEU A 37 -0.33 -1.02 1.13
N GLY A 38 -0.91 0.16 0.98
CA GLY A 38 -1.85 0.49 -0.08
C GLY A 38 -1.17 0.83 -1.41
N SER A 39 -1.70 1.83 -2.10
CA SER A 39 -1.14 2.43 -3.32
C SER A 39 -1.94 3.69 -3.65
N VAL A 40 -1.37 4.61 -4.43
CA VAL A 40 -2.16 5.67 -5.10
C VAL A 40 -3.30 5.07 -5.95
N ALA A 41 -3.14 3.84 -6.45
CA ALA A 41 -4.20 3.07 -7.11
C ALA A 41 -5.38 2.68 -6.20
N GLY A 42 -5.27 2.89 -4.89
CA GLY A 42 -6.36 2.79 -3.92
C GLY A 42 -7.03 4.14 -3.59
N LYS A 43 -6.58 5.22 -4.23
CA LYS A 43 -7.14 6.58 -4.11
C LYS A 43 -7.75 7.05 -5.43
N ASP A 44 -7.12 6.70 -6.53
CA ASP A 44 -7.56 7.00 -7.89
C ASP A 44 -7.49 5.75 -8.76
N VAL A 45 -8.20 5.78 -9.90
CA VAL A 45 -8.18 4.70 -10.89
C VAL A 45 -7.43 5.12 -12.15
N TYR A 46 -6.88 4.16 -12.87
CA TYR A 46 -6.22 4.39 -14.15
C TYR A 46 -6.58 3.30 -15.17
N GLU A 47 -6.34 3.61 -16.43
CA GLU A 47 -6.64 2.69 -17.54
C GLU A 47 -5.97 1.32 -17.34
N LYS A 48 -6.72 0.24 -17.58
CA LYS A 48 -6.28 -1.16 -17.43
C LYS A 48 -5.89 -1.57 -16.00
N GLY A 49 -6.24 -0.76 -14.99
CA GLY A 49 -5.94 -1.02 -13.58
C GLY A 49 -7.07 -1.68 -12.79
N ASN A 50 -8.16 -2.17 -13.42
CA ASN A 50 -9.42 -2.57 -12.78
C ASN A 50 -9.27 -3.45 -11.54
N ALA A 51 -8.75 -4.67 -11.66
CA ALA A 51 -8.59 -5.58 -10.52
C ALA A 51 -7.55 -5.07 -9.50
N TYR A 52 -6.46 -4.46 -9.97
CA TYR A 52 -5.46 -3.90 -9.08
C TYR A 52 -6.00 -2.71 -8.29
N CYS A 53 -6.63 -1.74 -8.96
CA CYS A 53 -7.26 -0.61 -8.29
C CYS A 53 -8.31 -1.11 -7.28
N ALA A 54 -9.20 -2.04 -7.68
CA ALA A 54 -10.20 -2.62 -6.79
C ALA A 54 -9.56 -3.23 -5.54
N SER A 55 -8.48 -4.00 -5.69
CA SER A 55 -7.77 -4.60 -4.56
C SER A 55 -7.16 -3.54 -3.62
N LYS A 56 -6.61 -2.45 -4.17
CA LYS A 56 -5.99 -1.38 -3.38
C LYS A 56 -7.02 -0.44 -2.72
N PHE A 57 -8.18 -0.21 -3.35
CA PHE A 57 -9.33 0.41 -2.68
C PHE A 57 -9.85 -0.46 -1.53
N ALA A 58 -9.86 -1.79 -1.70
CA ALA A 58 -10.21 -2.70 -0.60
C ALA A 58 -9.24 -2.58 0.57
N VAL A 59 -7.92 -2.52 0.32
CA VAL A 59 -6.90 -2.29 1.38
C VAL A 59 -7.15 -0.98 2.13
N ASP A 60 -7.49 0.10 1.44
CA ASP A 60 -7.83 1.38 2.05
C ASP A 60 -9.07 1.27 2.95
N ALA A 61 -10.15 0.68 2.44
CA ALA A 61 -11.38 0.46 3.18
C ALA A 61 -11.16 -0.43 4.43
N ILE A 62 -10.43 -1.55 4.27
CA ILE A 62 -10.09 -2.45 5.37
C ILE A 62 -9.29 -1.73 6.44
N SER A 63 -8.30 -0.90 6.05
CA SER A 63 -7.48 -0.12 7.00
C SER A 63 -8.33 0.87 7.80
N LYS A 64 -9.26 1.55 7.15
CA LYS A 64 -10.20 2.47 7.80
C LYS A 64 -11.12 1.75 8.78
N SER A 65 -11.67 0.60 8.39
CA SER A 65 -12.52 -0.23 9.25
C SER A 65 -11.76 -0.75 10.45
N MET A 66 -10.59 -1.35 10.24
CA MET A 66 -9.73 -1.82 11.34
C MET A 66 -9.41 -0.72 12.35
N ARG A 67 -9.22 0.52 11.91
CA ARG A 67 -8.95 1.65 12.80
C ARG A 67 -10.10 1.91 13.74
N ILE A 68 -11.34 1.79 13.27
CA ILE A 68 -12.55 1.94 14.07
C ILE A 68 -12.67 0.76 15.07
N ASP A 69 -12.55 -0.47 14.56
CA ASP A 69 -12.76 -1.68 15.34
C ASP A 69 -11.72 -1.85 16.47
N LEU A 70 -10.50 -1.37 16.26
CA LEU A 70 -9.37 -1.55 17.16
C LEU A 70 -9.11 -0.34 18.08
N LEU A 71 -9.90 0.73 17.94
CA LEU A 71 -9.73 1.99 18.68
C LEU A 71 -9.72 1.76 20.20
N GLN A 72 -10.69 0.99 20.72
CA GLN A 72 -10.81 0.69 22.15
C GLN A 72 -9.63 -0.10 22.73
N HIS A 73 -8.82 -0.72 21.87
CA HIS A 73 -7.63 -1.48 22.26
C HIS A 73 -6.33 -0.68 22.11
N HIS A 74 -6.41 0.61 21.83
CA HIS A 74 -5.25 1.49 21.63
C HIS A 74 -4.27 0.98 20.54
N ILE A 75 -4.80 0.26 19.53
CA ILE A 75 -4.02 -0.24 18.41
C ILE A 75 -4.05 0.79 17.29
N LYS A 76 -2.87 1.21 16.84
CA LYS A 76 -2.73 2.12 15.70
C LYS A 76 -2.91 1.37 14.39
N VAL A 77 -3.54 2.02 13.40
CA VAL A 77 -3.66 1.48 12.05
C VAL A 77 -3.31 2.59 11.05
N THR A 78 -2.23 2.38 10.33
CA THR A 78 -1.72 3.28 9.29
C THR A 78 -1.89 2.63 7.93
N ALA A 79 -2.37 3.38 6.94
CA ALA A 79 -2.32 2.99 5.54
C ALA A 79 -1.31 3.89 4.81
N ILE A 80 -0.33 3.29 4.15
CA ILE A 80 0.65 4.00 3.32
C ILE A 80 0.36 3.70 1.87
N HIS A 81 0.25 4.74 1.05
CA HIS A 81 -0.16 4.65 -0.36
C HIS A 81 0.97 5.15 -1.27
N PRO A 82 1.96 4.30 -1.60
CA PRO A 82 3.02 4.68 -2.52
C PRO A 82 2.51 4.89 -3.93
N GLY A 83 3.14 5.83 -4.63
CA GLY A 83 3.05 5.98 -6.07
C GLY A 83 3.96 5.01 -6.82
N ALA A 84 4.47 5.48 -7.98
CA ALA A 84 5.39 4.71 -8.81
C ALA A 84 6.71 4.48 -8.06
N ALA A 85 6.96 3.24 -7.69
CA ALA A 85 8.17 2.78 -7.02
C ALA A 85 8.88 1.73 -7.88
N ASP A 86 10.15 1.97 -8.17
CA ASP A 86 11.00 1.02 -8.89
C ASP A 86 11.39 -0.12 -7.96
N THR A 87 10.72 -1.24 -8.15
CA THR A 87 10.87 -2.46 -7.39
C THR A 87 10.62 -3.66 -8.31
N GLU A 88 10.74 -4.87 -7.80
CA GLU A 88 10.35 -6.09 -8.53
C GLU A 88 8.87 -6.13 -8.95
N PHE A 89 8.03 -5.24 -8.42
CA PHE A 89 6.61 -5.18 -8.77
C PHE A 89 6.37 -5.01 -10.27
N SER A 90 7.10 -4.11 -10.92
CA SER A 90 6.98 -3.89 -12.37
C SER A 90 7.41 -5.12 -13.15
N LEU A 91 8.45 -5.79 -12.72
CA LEU A 91 8.92 -7.04 -13.36
C LEU A 91 7.86 -8.16 -13.25
N VAL A 92 7.25 -8.31 -12.08
CA VAL A 92 6.16 -9.28 -11.87
C VAL A 92 4.93 -8.92 -12.73
N ARG A 93 4.55 -7.63 -12.76
CA ARG A 93 3.42 -7.12 -13.56
C ARG A 93 3.59 -7.42 -15.06
N PHE A 94 4.79 -7.31 -15.58
CA PHE A 94 5.11 -7.58 -16.97
C PHE A 94 5.63 -9.01 -17.21
N LYS A 95 5.34 -9.94 -16.29
CA LYS A 95 5.66 -11.37 -16.42
C LYS A 95 7.14 -11.64 -16.79
N GLY A 96 8.05 -10.84 -16.23
CA GLY A 96 9.49 -10.96 -16.44
C GLY A 96 10.05 -10.16 -17.63
N ASN A 97 9.22 -9.41 -18.37
CA ASN A 97 9.70 -8.53 -19.44
C ASN A 97 10.36 -7.27 -18.83
N LYS A 98 11.72 -7.29 -18.83
CA LYS A 98 12.53 -6.21 -18.26
C LYS A 98 12.42 -4.89 -19.02
N ASP A 99 12.28 -4.96 -20.34
CA ASP A 99 12.22 -3.76 -21.19
C ASP A 99 10.92 -3.00 -20.95
N ASP A 100 9.79 -3.69 -20.85
CA ASP A 100 8.51 -3.06 -20.55
C ASP A 100 8.43 -2.58 -19.11
N ALA A 101 9.06 -3.29 -18.17
CA ALA A 101 9.15 -2.86 -16.77
C ALA A 101 9.98 -1.57 -16.62
N ALA A 102 11.10 -1.46 -17.35
CA ALA A 102 11.97 -0.27 -17.31
C ALA A 102 11.29 0.97 -17.94
N LYS A 103 10.57 0.81 -19.05
CA LYS A 103 9.87 1.90 -19.75
C LYS A 103 8.87 2.69 -18.88
N ILE A 104 8.37 2.06 -17.81
CA ILE A 104 7.44 2.75 -16.90
C ILE A 104 8.09 4.00 -16.31
N TYR A 105 9.38 3.91 -15.99
CA TYR A 105 10.12 4.94 -15.27
C TYR A 105 10.92 5.88 -16.19
N ASP A 106 10.79 5.70 -17.51
CA ASP A 106 11.49 6.57 -18.48
C ASP A 106 11.03 8.03 -18.32
N GLY A 107 12.01 8.92 -18.25
CA GLY A 107 11.80 10.37 -18.19
C GLY A 107 11.48 10.91 -16.79
N TYR A 108 11.58 10.12 -15.73
CA TYR A 108 11.48 10.64 -14.35
C TYR A 108 12.15 9.71 -13.34
N LYS A 109 12.49 10.26 -12.17
CA LYS A 109 13.02 9.49 -11.03
C LYS A 109 11.86 8.97 -10.18
N PRO A 110 11.61 7.64 -10.12
CA PRO A 110 10.57 7.05 -9.30
C PRO A 110 10.96 7.05 -7.81
N LEU A 111 10.05 6.59 -6.94
CA LEU A 111 10.41 6.15 -5.60
C LEU A 111 11.22 4.85 -5.68
N TYR A 112 12.00 4.60 -4.63
CA TYR A 112 12.63 3.32 -4.38
C TYR A 112 12.03 2.64 -3.14
N ALA A 113 12.33 1.36 -2.95
CA ALA A 113 11.84 0.61 -1.78
C ALA A 113 12.27 1.27 -0.47
N GLU A 114 13.48 1.82 -0.43
CA GLU A 114 14.06 2.52 0.71
C GLU A 114 13.27 3.75 1.10
N ASP A 115 12.79 4.55 0.14
CA ASP A 115 11.97 5.74 0.40
C ASP A 115 10.68 5.35 1.13
N VAL A 116 10.05 4.26 0.71
CA VAL A 116 8.83 3.74 1.35
C VAL A 116 9.15 3.16 2.74
N ALA A 117 10.25 2.43 2.86
CA ALA A 117 10.69 1.83 4.13
C ALA A 117 10.99 2.89 5.20
N GLU A 118 11.63 4.00 4.84
CA GLU A 118 11.88 5.12 5.76
C GLU A 118 10.59 5.73 6.31
N VAL A 119 9.58 5.90 5.45
CA VAL A 119 8.26 6.39 5.87
C VAL A 119 7.56 5.40 6.80
N ILE A 120 7.63 4.08 6.50
CA ILE A 120 7.11 3.04 7.38
C ILE A 120 7.79 3.08 8.74
N TYR A 121 9.12 3.19 8.76
CA TYR A 121 9.90 3.30 9.99
C TYR A 121 9.51 4.54 10.79
N TYR A 122 9.41 5.70 10.15
CA TYR A 122 8.95 6.94 10.80
C TYR A 122 7.58 6.76 11.44
N CYS A 123 6.59 6.23 10.73
CA CYS A 123 5.26 5.98 11.28
C CYS A 123 5.31 5.03 12.49
N SER A 124 6.16 4.00 12.43
CA SER A 124 6.30 3.01 13.51
C SER A 124 6.96 3.57 14.76
N SER A 125 7.85 4.56 14.62
CA SER A 125 8.62 5.18 15.70
C SER A 125 7.86 6.24 16.49
N LEU A 126 6.69 6.67 16.02
CA LEU A 126 5.87 7.69 16.69
C LEU A 126 5.37 7.22 18.05
N PRO A 127 5.22 8.14 19.03
CA PRO A 127 4.67 7.84 20.35
C PRO A 127 3.33 7.10 20.27
N GLN A 128 2.98 6.34 21.31
CA GLN A 128 1.80 5.48 21.32
C GLN A 128 0.49 6.23 21.05
N HIS A 129 0.37 7.48 21.52
CA HIS A 129 -0.82 8.31 21.35
C HIS A 129 -0.91 9.02 20.00
N VAL A 130 0.12 8.89 19.16
CA VAL A 130 0.19 9.53 17.83
C VAL A 130 0.08 8.46 16.74
N CYS A 131 -0.86 8.64 15.82
CA CYS A 131 -1.03 7.77 14.66
C CYS A 131 -1.19 8.60 13.39
N ILE A 132 -0.35 8.33 12.39
CA ILE A 132 -0.61 8.77 11.03
C ILE A 132 -1.57 7.77 10.43
N ASN A 133 -2.79 8.19 10.19
CA ASN A 133 -3.86 7.30 9.75
C ASN A 133 -3.74 6.91 8.29
N ASP A 134 -3.33 7.87 7.46
CA ASP A 134 -3.31 7.75 6.00
C ASP A 134 -2.20 8.62 5.44
N LEU A 135 -1.37 8.07 4.57
CA LEU A 135 -0.24 8.76 3.99
C LEU A 135 -0.08 8.37 2.52
N VAL A 136 -0.13 9.36 1.65
CA VAL A 136 0.19 9.20 0.22
C VAL A 136 1.62 9.68 0.00
N LEU A 137 2.43 8.85 -0.65
CA LEU A 137 3.83 9.11 -0.97
C LEU A 137 4.03 8.96 -2.47
N THR A 138 4.42 10.03 -3.15
CA THR A 138 4.75 10.01 -4.58
C THR A 138 6.13 10.60 -4.82
N CYS A 139 6.76 10.24 -5.94
CA CYS A 139 7.90 11.02 -6.42
C CYS A 139 7.42 12.41 -6.89
N THR A 140 8.33 13.37 -6.96
CA THR A 140 8.00 14.77 -7.31
C THR A 140 7.42 14.94 -8.71
N ALA A 141 7.68 13.99 -9.60
CA ALA A 141 7.15 13.98 -10.96
C ALA A 141 5.72 13.41 -11.07
N GLN A 142 5.20 12.78 -9.99
CA GLN A 142 3.90 12.12 -10.00
C GLN A 142 2.86 12.88 -9.16
N ALA A 143 1.76 13.29 -9.78
CA ALA A 143 0.67 14.00 -9.11
C ALA A 143 -0.38 13.03 -8.50
N ASN A 144 -0.70 11.93 -9.19
CA ASN A 144 -1.71 10.94 -8.77
C ASN A 144 -1.47 9.59 -9.47
N ALA A 145 -2.46 8.68 -9.41
CA ALA A 145 -2.31 7.33 -9.97
C ALA A 145 -2.13 7.27 -11.50
N PHE A 146 -2.50 8.31 -12.22
CA PHE A 146 -2.50 8.32 -13.70
C PHE A 146 -1.73 9.47 -14.34
N TYR A 147 -1.34 10.48 -13.57
CA TYR A 147 -0.62 11.64 -14.12
C TYR A 147 0.81 11.73 -13.58
N THR A 148 1.76 11.52 -14.48
CA THR A 148 3.20 11.66 -14.23
C THR A 148 3.80 12.56 -15.30
N PHE A 149 4.55 13.58 -14.90
CA PHE A 149 5.32 14.42 -15.82
C PHE A 149 6.60 13.68 -16.21
N LYS A 150 6.82 13.56 -17.52
CA LYS A 150 8.04 13.01 -18.11
C LYS A 150 8.78 14.12 -18.81
N GLY A 151 9.98 14.42 -18.35
CA GLY A 151 10.87 15.46 -18.88
C GLY A 151 11.91 14.92 -19.85
#